data_9f67f132518e2d52448400e569d021b8
#
_entry.id   9f67f132518e2d52448400e569d021b8
#
_cell.length_a   1.000
_cell.length_b   1.000
_cell.length_c   1.000
_cell.angle_alpha   90.00
_cell.angle_beta   90.00
_cell.angle_gamma   90.00
#
_symmetry.space_group_name_H-M   'P 1'
#
loop_
_entity.id
_entity.type
_entity.pdbx_description
1 polymer ?
#
loop_
_entity_poly.entity_id
_entity_poly.type
_entity_poly.pdbx_seq_one_letter_code
_entity_poly.pdbx_strand_id
1 'polypeptide(L)'
;MIMSYDFIPTSAKEEGAMELTDAILHRRSVRKFTDYIVTDGEIRQLLEAARLAQSWANTQVWEFVVVRDRGIIEKVAGTYADKNPGTKCSLGASVLIVACAKTGVSGCYGGKEVTKFSTWFMFDLGIAVQNLCLTAHELGLGTVVVGLMDHDACKKVIGLPDGYEVVAVLPVGKPLAELKQGPPRKELSAFVHLDTFGKAFK
;
A
#
# COMPACT_ATOMS: atom_id res chain seq x y z
N MET A 1 9.13 -19.93 20.98
CA MET A 1 7.83 -20.41 20.48
C MET A 1 7.82 -20.09 18.99
N ILE A 2 8.11 -21.06 18.12
CA ILE A 2 8.16 -20.91 16.67
C ILE A 2 6.70 -20.86 16.21
N MET A 3 6.24 -19.67 15.80
CA MET A 3 4.94 -19.56 15.13
C MET A 3 5.02 -20.33 13.82
N SER A 4 4.13 -21.28 13.61
CA SER A 4 3.95 -21.98 12.35
C SER A 4 3.53 -20.97 11.29
N TYR A 5 4.27 -20.94 10.18
CA TYR A 5 3.95 -20.12 9.02
C TYR A 5 2.87 -20.82 8.16
N ASP A 6 1.65 -20.91 8.69
CA ASP A 6 0.56 -21.63 8.01
C ASP A 6 -0.01 -20.87 6.78
N PHE A 7 0.66 -19.80 6.36
CA PHE A 7 0.18 -18.95 5.27
C PHE A 7 1.01 -19.02 3.97
N ILE A 8 2.15 -19.68 3.97
CA ILE A 8 2.91 -19.87 2.72
C ILE A 8 2.58 -21.28 2.21
N PRO A 9 1.77 -21.44 1.16
CA PRO A 9 1.62 -22.73 0.53
C PRO A 9 2.99 -23.13 -0.04
N THR A 10 3.67 -24.04 0.65
CA THR A 10 4.88 -24.67 0.14
C THR A 10 4.47 -25.62 -0.97
N SER A 11 4.86 -25.27 -2.22
CA SER A 11 5.06 -26.19 -3.35
C SER A 11 3.91 -27.08 -3.82
N ALA A 12 2.75 -26.50 -4.17
CA ALA A 12 1.97 -26.96 -5.31
C ALA A 12 1.40 -25.69 -5.94
N LYS A 13 1.74 -25.37 -7.20
CA LYS A 13 1.01 -24.35 -7.95
C LYS A 13 -0.44 -24.82 -7.96
N GLU A 14 -1.32 -24.13 -7.22
CA GLU A 14 -2.74 -24.30 -7.44
C GLU A 14 -3.03 -23.90 -8.89
N GLU A 15 -3.70 -24.75 -9.65
CA GLU A 15 -4.14 -24.40 -10.99
C GLU A 15 -4.97 -23.12 -10.89
N GLY A 16 -4.45 -22.01 -11.44
CA GLY A 16 -5.08 -20.69 -11.41
C GLY A 16 -4.39 -19.63 -10.55
N ALA A 17 -3.31 -19.93 -9.84
CA ALA A 17 -2.55 -18.92 -9.12
C ALA A 17 -1.90 -17.92 -10.09
N MET A 18 -2.03 -16.61 -9.82
CA MET A 18 -1.41 -15.56 -10.63
C MET A 18 0.11 -15.59 -10.48
N GLU A 19 0.83 -15.54 -11.59
CA GLU A 19 2.29 -15.42 -11.55
C GLU A 19 2.69 -13.99 -11.09
N LEU A 20 3.77 -13.88 -10.32
CA LEU A 20 4.25 -12.59 -9.83
C LEU A 20 4.46 -11.57 -10.96
N THR A 21 5.01 -12.02 -12.09
CA THR A 21 5.22 -11.17 -13.28
C THR A 21 3.90 -10.62 -13.80
N ASP A 22 2.83 -11.42 -13.83
CA ASP A 22 1.51 -10.99 -14.27
C ASP A 22 0.92 -9.97 -13.30
N ALA A 23 1.07 -10.19 -11.99
CA ALA A 23 0.64 -9.23 -10.99
C ALA A 23 1.34 -7.88 -11.17
N ILE A 24 2.66 -7.86 -11.38
CA ILE A 24 3.44 -6.65 -11.61
C ILE A 24 3.01 -5.94 -12.91
N LEU A 25 2.82 -6.69 -13.99
CA LEU A 25 2.49 -6.16 -15.31
C LEU A 25 1.05 -5.61 -15.36
N HIS A 26 0.10 -6.25 -14.69
CA HIS A 26 -1.33 -5.98 -14.88
C HIS A 26 -2.00 -5.24 -13.73
N ARG A 27 -1.39 -5.17 -12.52
CA ARG A 27 -1.93 -4.35 -11.43
C ARG A 27 -2.08 -2.89 -11.87
N ARG A 28 -3.24 -2.31 -11.63
CA ARG A 28 -3.58 -0.91 -11.95
C ARG A 28 -4.21 -0.21 -10.75
N SER A 29 -4.15 1.12 -10.75
CA SER A 29 -4.90 1.95 -9.81
C SER A 29 -6.37 1.94 -10.17
N VAL A 30 -7.19 1.29 -9.34
CA VAL A 30 -8.63 1.15 -9.51
C VAL A 30 -9.35 2.26 -8.74
N ARG A 31 -10.27 2.96 -9.42
CA ARG A 31 -11.00 4.11 -8.85
C ARG A 31 -12.51 3.98 -8.88
N LYS A 32 -13.02 2.84 -9.36
CA LYS A 32 -14.46 2.51 -9.37
C LYS A 32 -14.61 1.06 -8.96
N PHE A 33 -15.45 0.84 -7.97
CA PHE A 33 -15.70 -0.48 -7.40
C PHE A 33 -17.16 -0.88 -7.59
N THR A 34 -17.40 -2.19 -7.51
CA THR A 34 -18.75 -2.74 -7.36
C THR A 34 -19.21 -2.59 -5.90
N ASP A 35 -20.41 -3.06 -5.61
CA ASP A 35 -20.98 -3.16 -4.26
C ASP A 35 -20.43 -4.34 -3.45
N TYR A 36 -19.44 -5.08 -3.99
CA TYR A 36 -18.81 -6.20 -3.31
C TYR A 36 -18.21 -5.78 -1.97
N ILE A 37 -18.54 -6.52 -0.93
CA ILE A 37 -18.00 -6.32 0.41
C ILE A 37 -16.73 -7.16 0.57
N VAL A 38 -15.59 -6.51 0.65
CA VAL A 38 -14.30 -7.17 0.91
C VAL A 38 -14.36 -7.89 2.24
N THR A 39 -14.06 -9.18 2.23
CA THR A 39 -14.16 -10.06 3.40
C THR A 39 -13.01 -9.87 4.39
N ASP A 40 -13.19 -10.32 5.64
CA ASP A 40 -12.12 -10.31 6.65
C ASP A 40 -10.95 -11.21 6.25
N GLY A 41 -11.23 -12.31 5.56
CA GLY A 41 -10.21 -13.21 5.03
C GLY A 41 -9.32 -12.54 4.00
N GLU A 42 -9.92 -11.83 3.03
CA GLU A 42 -9.18 -11.06 2.02
C GLU A 42 -8.35 -9.94 2.68
N ILE A 43 -8.94 -9.16 3.59
CA ILE A 43 -8.20 -8.11 4.30
C ILE A 43 -7.01 -8.70 5.08
N ARG A 44 -7.19 -9.84 5.73
CA ARG A 44 -6.09 -10.54 6.44
C ARG A 44 -4.98 -10.92 5.46
N GLN A 45 -5.29 -11.44 4.29
CA GLN A 45 -4.29 -11.78 3.27
C GLN A 45 -3.51 -10.55 2.81
N LEU A 46 -4.18 -9.41 2.57
CA LEU A 46 -3.53 -8.16 2.22
C LEU A 46 -2.54 -7.69 3.30
N LEU A 47 -2.97 -7.74 4.56
CA LEU A 47 -2.14 -7.31 5.69
C LEU A 47 -0.98 -8.28 5.98
N GLU A 48 -1.17 -9.58 5.80
CA GLU A 48 -0.09 -10.57 5.89
C GLU A 48 0.97 -10.35 4.80
N ALA A 49 0.57 -10.06 3.58
CA ALA A 49 1.52 -9.71 2.51
C ALA A 49 2.33 -8.43 2.85
N ALA A 50 1.65 -7.41 3.40
CA ALA A 50 2.32 -6.20 3.87
C ALA A 50 3.30 -6.50 5.01
N ARG A 51 2.92 -7.35 5.98
CA ARG A 51 3.75 -7.77 7.12
C ARG A 51 5.04 -8.46 6.70
N LEU A 52 5.04 -9.18 5.58
CA LEU A 52 6.21 -9.88 5.03
C LEU A 52 7.18 -8.96 4.29
N ALA A 53 6.91 -7.66 4.22
CA ALA A 53 7.81 -6.70 3.63
C ALA A 53 9.13 -6.61 4.42
N GLN A 54 10.19 -6.29 3.72
CA GLN A 54 11.46 -5.92 4.35
C GLN A 54 11.40 -4.49 4.87
N SER A 55 12.17 -4.19 5.91
CA SER A 55 12.34 -2.85 6.44
C SER A 55 13.77 -2.60 6.90
N TRP A 56 14.16 -1.35 7.04
CA TRP A 56 15.45 -0.96 7.55
C TRP A 56 15.69 -1.60 8.93
N ALA A 57 16.77 -2.35 9.07
CA ALA A 57 17.11 -3.09 10.31
C ALA A 57 15.93 -3.90 10.91
N ASN A 58 15.00 -4.35 10.08
CA ASN A 58 13.79 -5.08 10.49
C ASN A 58 12.91 -4.30 11.50
N THR A 59 12.84 -2.99 11.36
CA THR A 59 12.10 -2.10 12.27
C THR A 59 10.58 -2.23 12.16
N GLN A 60 10.07 -2.70 11.03
CA GLN A 60 8.65 -2.99 10.79
C GLN A 60 7.73 -1.84 11.24
N VAL A 61 8.05 -0.63 10.79
CA VAL A 61 7.44 0.64 11.26
C VAL A 61 6.02 0.88 10.78
N TRP A 62 5.50 0.04 9.89
CA TRP A 62 4.15 0.17 9.35
C TRP A 62 3.06 -0.11 10.38
N GLU A 63 2.01 0.68 10.30
CA GLU A 63 0.75 0.50 11.01
C GLU A 63 -0.39 0.65 10.00
N PHE A 64 -1.40 -0.18 10.11
CA PHE A 64 -2.54 -0.14 9.20
C PHE A 64 -3.83 0.00 9.99
N VAL A 65 -4.65 0.99 9.65
CA VAL A 65 -5.99 1.14 10.20
C VAL A 65 -7.00 0.72 9.14
N VAL A 66 -7.74 -0.36 9.41
CA VAL A 66 -8.81 -0.85 8.54
C VAL A 66 -10.11 -0.13 8.90
N VAL A 67 -10.66 0.61 7.95
CA VAL A 67 -11.85 1.43 8.14
C VAL A 67 -13.00 0.86 7.31
N ARG A 68 -14.06 0.39 7.98
CA ARG A 68 -15.30 -0.13 7.37
C ARG A 68 -16.52 0.70 7.70
N ASP A 69 -16.48 1.42 8.83
CA ASP A 69 -17.56 2.32 9.21
C ASP A 69 -17.75 3.43 8.17
N ARG A 70 -18.98 3.55 7.65
CA ARG A 70 -19.31 4.51 6.59
C ARG A 70 -19.07 5.96 7.01
N GLY A 71 -19.42 6.29 8.26
CA GLY A 71 -19.21 7.63 8.78
C GLY A 71 -17.73 7.99 8.94
N ILE A 72 -16.88 6.99 9.27
CA ILE A 72 -15.42 7.19 9.32
C ILE A 72 -14.85 7.27 7.91
N ILE A 73 -15.31 6.44 6.96
CA ILE A 73 -14.91 6.51 5.53
C ILE A 73 -15.21 7.92 4.99
N GLU A 74 -16.38 8.48 5.26
CA GLU A 74 -16.77 9.82 4.83
C GLU A 74 -15.87 10.91 5.44
N LYS A 75 -15.56 10.80 6.72
CA LYS A 75 -14.64 11.73 7.41
C LYS A 75 -13.21 11.64 6.85
N VAL A 76 -12.69 10.43 6.60
CA VAL A 76 -11.38 10.24 5.99
C VAL A 76 -11.36 10.82 4.57
N ALA A 77 -12.36 10.51 3.74
CA ALA A 77 -12.47 11.06 2.38
C ALA A 77 -12.64 12.59 2.38
N GLY A 78 -13.23 13.16 3.43
CA GLY A 78 -13.35 14.61 3.64
C GLY A 78 -12.04 15.33 3.94
N THR A 79 -10.97 14.60 4.29
CA THR A 79 -9.63 15.18 4.49
C THR A 79 -8.84 15.34 3.18
N TYR A 80 -9.36 14.80 2.06
CA TYR A 80 -8.64 14.89 0.79
C TYR A 80 -8.72 16.30 0.20
N ALA A 81 -7.69 16.66 -0.53
CA ALA A 81 -7.64 17.95 -1.21
C ALA A 81 -8.85 18.13 -2.15
N ASP A 82 -9.24 19.38 -2.35
CA ASP A 82 -10.35 19.74 -3.19
C ASP A 82 -10.22 19.14 -4.61
N LYS A 83 -11.33 18.61 -5.14
CA LYS A 83 -11.38 17.93 -6.45
C LYS A 83 -10.48 16.68 -6.58
N ASN A 84 -9.96 16.11 -5.48
CA ASN A 84 -9.21 14.86 -5.54
C ASN A 84 -10.13 13.72 -6.05
N PRO A 85 -9.77 13.04 -7.16
CA PRO A 85 -10.57 11.93 -7.68
C PRO A 85 -10.65 10.74 -6.70
N GLY A 86 -9.74 10.66 -5.74
CA GLY A 86 -9.73 9.68 -4.65
C GLY A 86 -10.95 9.80 -3.73
N THR A 87 -11.58 10.98 -3.61
CA THR A 87 -12.76 11.18 -2.76
C THR A 87 -13.91 10.27 -3.18
N LYS A 88 -14.31 10.34 -4.47
CA LYS A 88 -15.39 9.47 -4.99
C LYS A 88 -15.01 7.99 -4.94
N CYS A 89 -13.72 7.69 -5.14
CA CYS A 89 -13.18 6.34 -5.06
C CYS A 89 -13.33 5.78 -3.64
N SER A 90 -12.92 6.52 -2.62
CA SER A 90 -13.00 6.10 -1.22
C SER A 90 -14.44 5.95 -0.75
N LEU A 91 -15.33 6.86 -1.15
CA LEU A 91 -16.75 6.77 -0.85
C LEU A 91 -17.45 5.56 -1.52
N GLY A 92 -16.93 5.09 -2.65
CA GLY A 92 -17.42 3.90 -3.36
C GLY A 92 -16.78 2.59 -2.92
N ALA A 93 -15.75 2.62 -2.08
CA ALA A 93 -15.09 1.42 -1.59
C ALA A 93 -15.81 0.81 -0.38
N SER A 94 -15.75 -0.51 -0.22
CA SER A 94 -16.29 -1.20 0.95
C SER A 94 -15.37 -1.11 2.18
N VAL A 95 -14.09 -0.83 1.97
CA VAL A 95 -13.09 -0.68 3.03
C VAL A 95 -11.99 0.29 2.60
N LEU A 96 -11.46 1.04 3.55
CA LEU A 96 -10.22 1.79 3.40
C LEU A 96 -9.16 1.14 4.29
N ILE A 97 -7.93 1.04 3.78
CA ILE A 97 -6.76 0.72 4.59
C ILE A 97 -5.92 2.00 4.66
N VAL A 98 -5.86 2.59 5.86
CA VAL A 98 -5.02 3.78 6.10
C VAL A 98 -3.63 3.30 6.43
N ALA A 99 -2.67 3.62 5.58
CA ALA A 99 -1.27 3.26 5.75
C ALA A 99 -0.56 4.33 6.57
N CYS A 100 -0.12 3.95 7.75
CA CYS A 100 0.57 4.78 8.73
C CYS A 100 1.94 4.21 9.02
N ALA A 101 2.81 5.01 9.61
CA ALA A 101 4.11 4.55 10.07
C ALA A 101 4.54 5.22 11.36
N LYS A 102 5.28 4.48 12.18
CA LYS A 102 5.99 5.01 13.34
C LYS A 102 7.19 5.82 12.88
N THR A 103 7.32 7.05 13.39
CA THR A 103 8.43 7.95 13.06
C THR A 103 9.59 7.77 14.03
N GLY A 104 10.80 8.24 13.65
CA GLY A 104 11.97 8.23 14.52
C GLY A 104 12.54 6.84 14.84
N VAL A 105 12.17 5.80 14.12
CA VAL A 105 12.62 4.40 14.31
C VAL A 105 13.43 3.92 13.12
N SER A 106 12.84 3.90 11.94
CA SER A 106 13.54 3.52 10.70
C SER A 106 14.60 4.59 10.34
N GLY A 107 15.80 4.15 10.00
CA GLY A 107 16.95 5.04 9.77
C GLY A 107 17.62 5.57 11.05
N CYS A 108 17.24 5.05 12.23
CA CYS A 108 17.74 5.49 13.53
C CYS A 108 18.36 4.35 14.34
N TYR A 109 19.44 4.67 15.09
CA TYR A 109 19.98 3.83 16.15
C TYR A 109 20.09 4.60 17.47
N GLY A 110 19.58 4.00 18.55
CA GLY A 110 19.60 4.64 19.87
C GLY A 110 18.94 6.02 19.90
N GLY A 111 17.88 6.22 19.12
CA GLY A 111 17.17 7.49 18.99
C GLY A 111 17.88 8.56 18.15
N LYS A 112 19.00 8.23 17.50
CA LYS A 112 19.76 9.14 16.63
C LYS A 112 19.58 8.72 15.17
N GLU A 113 19.32 9.69 14.30
CA GLU A 113 19.34 9.49 12.86
C GLU A 113 20.75 9.08 12.39
N VAL A 114 20.83 7.97 11.67
CA VAL A 114 22.08 7.42 11.12
C VAL A 114 22.08 7.39 9.61
N THR A 115 20.98 7.81 8.99
CA THR A 115 20.88 8.02 7.55
C THR A 115 20.70 9.51 7.25
N LYS A 116 20.94 9.90 6.01
CA LYS A 116 20.67 11.25 5.52
C LYS A 116 19.19 11.66 5.59
N PHE A 117 18.29 10.67 5.58
CA PHE A 117 16.85 10.90 5.44
C PHE A 117 16.11 10.57 6.74
N SER A 118 15.57 11.58 7.40
CA SER A 118 14.74 11.45 8.62
C SER A 118 13.40 10.72 8.39
N THR A 119 12.98 10.60 7.12
CA THR A 119 11.71 10.00 6.70
C THR A 119 11.89 8.60 6.11
N TRP A 120 12.87 7.83 6.57
CA TRP A 120 13.15 6.50 6.04
C TRP A 120 11.95 5.55 6.14
N PHE A 121 11.07 5.76 7.12
CA PHE A 121 9.82 5.03 7.26
C PHE A 121 8.94 5.07 5.99
N MET A 122 9.05 6.13 5.18
CA MET A 122 8.32 6.24 3.90
C MET A 122 8.76 5.16 2.90
N PHE A 123 10.05 4.83 2.89
CA PHE A 123 10.61 3.79 2.02
C PHE A 123 10.10 2.41 2.47
N ASP A 124 10.21 2.10 3.76
CA ASP A 124 9.76 0.82 4.33
C ASP A 124 8.26 0.61 4.11
N LEU A 125 7.45 1.62 4.44
CA LEU A 125 6.00 1.56 4.26
C LEU A 125 5.63 1.40 2.78
N GLY A 126 6.36 2.04 1.86
CA GLY A 126 6.13 1.91 0.42
C GLY A 126 6.31 0.47 -0.07
N ILE A 127 7.29 -0.27 0.47
CA ILE A 127 7.51 -1.69 0.16
C ILE A 127 6.33 -2.52 0.68
N ALA A 128 5.90 -2.30 1.92
CA ALA A 128 4.76 -3.01 2.52
C ALA A 128 3.45 -2.75 1.75
N VAL A 129 3.20 -1.50 1.37
CA VAL A 129 2.03 -1.11 0.56
C VAL A 129 2.07 -1.76 -0.82
N GLN A 130 3.24 -1.89 -1.44
CA GLN A 130 3.34 -2.56 -2.74
C GLN A 130 3.00 -4.04 -2.65
N ASN A 131 3.46 -4.76 -1.62
CA ASN A 131 3.06 -6.15 -1.39
C ASN A 131 1.53 -6.27 -1.27
N LEU A 132 0.91 -5.42 -0.44
CA LEU A 132 -0.54 -5.36 -0.28
C LEU A 132 -1.25 -5.13 -1.63
N CYS A 133 -0.77 -4.21 -2.44
CA CYS A 133 -1.39 -3.90 -3.74
C CYS A 133 -1.27 -5.04 -4.76
N LEU A 134 -0.16 -5.79 -4.75
CA LEU A 134 0.03 -6.96 -5.62
C LEU A 134 -0.90 -8.09 -5.20
N THR A 135 -0.97 -8.40 -3.91
CA THR A 135 -1.88 -9.41 -3.35
C THR A 135 -3.35 -9.04 -3.59
N ALA A 136 -3.72 -7.76 -3.46
CA ALA A 136 -5.07 -7.33 -3.82
C ALA A 136 -5.40 -7.65 -5.28
N HIS A 137 -4.46 -7.41 -6.19
CA HIS A 137 -4.66 -7.72 -7.61
C HIS A 137 -4.77 -9.22 -7.85
N GLU A 138 -3.96 -10.04 -7.21
CA GLU A 138 -4.02 -11.51 -7.26
C GLU A 138 -5.39 -12.02 -6.81
N LEU A 139 -5.98 -11.42 -5.76
CA LEU A 139 -7.31 -11.75 -5.26
C LEU A 139 -8.46 -11.17 -6.12
N GLY A 140 -8.17 -10.56 -7.26
CA GLY A 140 -9.16 -9.89 -8.10
C GLY A 140 -9.73 -8.60 -7.49
N LEU A 141 -9.08 -8.07 -6.46
CA LEU A 141 -9.39 -6.78 -5.86
C LEU A 141 -8.59 -5.66 -6.52
N GLY A 142 -9.12 -4.44 -6.42
CA GLY A 142 -8.44 -3.24 -6.88
C GLY A 142 -8.10 -2.30 -5.74
N THR A 143 -7.01 -1.58 -5.90
CA THR A 143 -6.53 -0.56 -4.98
C THR A 143 -6.12 0.71 -5.72
N VAL A 144 -6.10 1.83 -5.02
CA VAL A 144 -5.37 3.03 -5.43
C VAL A 144 -4.74 3.68 -4.20
N VAL A 145 -3.53 4.20 -4.35
CA VAL A 145 -2.85 4.94 -3.28
C VAL A 145 -3.25 6.41 -3.36
N VAL A 146 -3.91 6.93 -2.32
CA VAL A 146 -4.34 8.32 -2.18
C VAL A 146 -3.47 8.99 -1.15
N GLY A 147 -2.71 10.00 -1.56
CA GLY A 147 -1.80 10.77 -0.67
C GLY A 147 -2.00 12.28 -0.76
N LEU A 148 -2.85 12.78 -1.68
CA LEU A 148 -3.16 14.21 -1.77
C LEU A 148 -4.30 14.55 -0.80
N MET A 149 -3.93 14.82 0.47
CA MET A 149 -4.87 15.05 1.58
C MET A 149 -4.24 15.92 2.67
N ASP A 150 -5.06 16.37 3.60
CA ASP A 150 -4.63 16.86 4.91
C ASP A 150 -4.34 15.65 5.82
N HIS A 151 -3.06 15.32 5.96
CA HIS A 151 -2.59 14.16 6.74
C HIS A 151 -2.90 14.31 8.23
N ASP A 152 -2.78 15.53 8.78
CA ASP A 152 -3.04 15.82 10.19
C ASP A 152 -4.55 15.70 10.51
N ALA A 153 -5.40 16.16 9.61
CA ALA A 153 -6.84 15.97 9.75
C ALA A 153 -7.20 14.47 9.69
N CYS A 154 -6.61 13.70 8.76
CA CYS A 154 -6.82 12.25 8.68
C CYS A 154 -6.34 11.55 9.96
N LYS A 155 -5.16 11.90 10.47
CA LYS A 155 -4.60 11.42 11.74
C LYS A 155 -5.59 11.58 12.89
N LYS A 156 -6.23 12.76 13.00
CA LYS A 156 -7.26 13.03 14.02
C LYS A 156 -8.51 12.18 13.83
N VAL A 157 -8.96 12.00 12.57
CA VAL A 157 -10.16 11.19 12.27
C VAL A 157 -10.00 9.75 12.72
N ILE A 158 -8.81 9.15 12.50
CA ILE A 158 -8.56 7.75 12.86
C ILE A 158 -8.00 7.57 14.28
N GLY A 159 -7.80 8.66 15.03
CA GLY A 159 -7.27 8.61 16.40
C GLY A 159 -5.81 8.14 16.49
N LEU A 160 -4.99 8.43 15.46
CA LEU A 160 -3.59 8.03 15.44
C LEU A 160 -2.77 8.89 16.44
N PRO A 161 -2.01 8.26 17.38
CA PRO A 161 -1.27 9.00 18.40
C PRO A 161 -0.04 9.73 17.85
N ASP A 162 0.58 10.58 18.69
CA ASP A 162 1.86 11.21 18.39
C ASP A 162 2.96 10.15 18.19
N GLY A 163 3.96 10.48 17.38
CA GLY A 163 5.03 9.56 16.99
C GLY A 163 4.65 8.64 15.82
N TYR A 164 3.47 8.83 15.24
CA TYR A 164 3.02 8.14 14.03
C TYR A 164 2.53 9.14 13.00
N GLU A 165 2.70 8.80 11.72
CA GLU A 165 2.23 9.61 10.60
C GLU A 165 1.31 8.81 9.68
N VAL A 166 0.23 9.46 9.20
CA VAL A 166 -0.55 8.96 8.07
C VAL A 166 0.22 9.25 6.79
N VAL A 167 0.43 8.24 5.95
CA VAL A 167 1.15 8.40 4.68
C VAL A 167 0.21 8.35 3.49
N ALA A 168 -0.69 7.39 3.49
CA ALA A 168 -1.63 7.21 2.39
C ALA A 168 -2.91 6.49 2.84
N VAL A 169 -3.96 6.62 2.03
CA VAL A 169 -5.18 5.82 2.16
C VAL A 169 -5.34 4.95 0.93
N LEU A 170 -5.65 3.69 1.15
CA LEU A 170 -5.90 2.71 0.10
C LEU A 170 -7.39 2.29 0.13
N PRO A 171 -8.24 2.85 -0.73
CA PRO A 171 -9.54 2.26 -1.00
C PRO A 171 -9.37 0.89 -1.62
N VAL A 172 -10.09 -0.11 -1.11
CA VAL A 172 -10.05 -1.49 -1.59
C VAL A 172 -11.45 -1.95 -1.94
N GLY A 173 -11.59 -2.62 -3.06
CA GLY A 173 -12.86 -3.17 -3.53
C GLY A 173 -12.70 -3.96 -4.81
N LYS A 174 -13.77 -4.61 -5.26
CA LYS A 174 -13.77 -5.33 -6.53
C LYS A 174 -13.94 -4.34 -7.68
N PRO A 175 -13.05 -4.36 -8.71
CA PRO A 175 -13.14 -3.44 -9.84
C PRO A 175 -14.51 -3.48 -10.53
N LEU A 176 -15.07 -2.33 -10.87
CA LEU A 176 -16.36 -2.23 -11.58
C LEU A 176 -16.28 -2.69 -13.04
N ALA A 177 -15.10 -2.65 -13.64
CA ALA A 177 -14.86 -3.06 -15.02
C ALA A 177 -13.47 -3.66 -15.16
N GLU A 178 -13.24 -4.34 -16.29
CA GLU A 178 -11.92 -4.84 -16.66
C GLU A 178 -10.85 -3.74 -16.61
N LEU A 179 -9.67 -4.13 -16.14
CA LEU A 179 -8.55 -3.21 -16.02
C LEU A 179 -7.94 -2.96 -17.40
N LYS A 180 -8.02 -1.74 -17.86
CA LYS A 180 -7.38 -1.32 -19.13
C LYS A 180 -5.87 -1.23 -18.95
N GLN A 181 -5.14 -1.40 -20.04
CA GLN A 181 -3.72 -1.14 -20.08
C GLN A 181 -3.44 0.29 -19.58
N GLY A 182 -2.48 0.41 -18.67
CA GLY A 182 -2.07 1.69 -18.12
C GLY A 182 -1.18 2.49 -19.09
N PRO A 183 -0.80 3.73 -18.73
CA PRO A 183 0.16 4.48 -19.50
C PRO A 183 1.49 3.74 -19.62
N PRO A 184 2.23 3.92 -20.72
CA PRO A 184 3.51 3.27 -20.93
C PRO A 184 4.50 3.65 -19.82
N ARG A 185 5.43 2.77 -19.55
CA ARG A 185 6.57 3.04 -18.68
C ARG A 185 7.74 3.55 -19.54
N LYS A 186 8.66 4.28 -18.90
CA LYS A 186 9.91 4.67 -19.54
C LYS A 186 10.72 3.41 -19.88
N GLU A 187 11.47 3.49 -20.97
CA GLU A 187 12.46 2.48 -21.31
C GLU A 187 13.57 2.41 -20.25
N LEU A 188 14.18 1.25 -20.06
CA LEU A 188 15.23 1.06 -19.06
C LEU A 188 16.38 2.05 -19.23
N SER A 189 16.76 2.34 -20.47
CA SER A 189 17.80 3.29 -20.82
C SER A 189 17.57 4.72 -20.33
N ALA A 190 16.33 5.07 -19.99
CA ALA A 190 15.99 6.40 -19.50
C ALA A 190 16.30 6.62 -18.00
N PHE A 191 16.53 5.55 -17.24
CA PHE A 191 16.73 5.64 -15.78
C PHE A 191 17.71 4.61 -15.22
N VAL A 192 18.34 3.78 -16.07
CA VAL A 192 19.37 2.82 -15.66
C VAL A 192 20.72 3.26 -16.17
N HIS A 193 21.69 3.30 -15.29
CA HIS A 193 23.05 3.72 -15.61
C HIS A 193 24.04 2.64 -15.15
N LEU A 194 25.13 2.44 -15.89
CA LEU A 194 26.18 1.47 -15.58
C LEU A 194 27.31 2.17 -14.81
N ASP A 195 27.65 1.67 -13.63
CA ASP A 195 28.71 2.13 -12.74
C ASP A 195 28.55 3.57 -12.23
N THR A 196 28.29 4.55 -13.12
CA THR A 196 28.14 5.97 -12.77
C THR A 196 26.94 6.58 -13.47
N PHE A 197 26.34 7.60 -12.84
CA PHE A 197 25.20 8.31 -13.42
C PHE A 197 25.58 8.91 -14.80
N GLY A 198 24.74 8.72 -15.80
CA GLY A 198 24.94 9.18 -17.17
C GLY A 198 25.63 8.17 -18.09
N LYS A 199 26.25 7.10 -17.58
CA LYS A 199 26.81 6.01 -18.41
C LYS A 199 25.72 5.02 -18.79
N ALA A 200 25.48 4.83 -20.08
CA ALA A 200 24.39 3.97 -20.54
C ALA A 200 24.58 2.50 -20.12
N PHE A 201 23.54 1.90 -19.59
CA PHE A 201 23.38 0.47 -19.43
C PHE A 201 22.92 -0.11 -20.77
N LYS A 202 23.68 -1.04 -21.33
CA LYS A 202 23.40 -1.69 -22.63
C LYS A 202 22.72 -3.03 -22.44
#